data_a90eaf8e005db78f7dcaf44a2b64b0c7
#
_entry.id   a90eaf8e005db78f7dcaf44a2b64b0c7
#
_cell.length_a   1.000
_cell.length_b   1.000
_cell.length_c   1.000
_cell.angle_alpha   90.00
_cell.angle_beta   90.00
_cell.angle_gamma   90.00
#
_symmetry.space_group_name_H-M   'P 1'
#
loop_
_entity.id
_entity.type
_entity.pdbx_description
1 polymer ?
#
loop_
_entity_poly.entity_id
_entity_poly.type
_entity_poly.pdbx_seq_one_letter_code
_entity_poly.pdbx_strand_id
1 'polypeptide(L)'
;MLIRSVLALSLLLPWVASAQETPVAHPAAKPATYSSCHVDGQYIAMTFDDGPSAENTPRLLDMLKERGIKATFFLIGQNAAEHPEIVKRILAEGHEIGNHSWTHPQLSKLSDDRVTDEIVKTQNAIQEAGGYTPTLLRPPYGAVTQRQREWIESHFGLNVILWSVDPFDWKRPGASVIEQRILSGAEPGAIVLSHDIHKQTVDAMPATLDALIKKGYKFVTVSQLIAMNHPKPASSPAKVAAMAATSAPLTAPATGQTDPATAKPSSAQTPSPAPERPGEPGQDH
;
A
#
# COMPACT_ATOMS: atom_id res chain seq x y z
N MET A 1 82.94 -20.41 15.60
CA MET A 1 81.65 -21.00 15.33
C MET A 1 80.68 -20.40 16.35
N LEU A 2 80.00 -19.31 15.94
CA LEU A 2 79.10 -18.52 16.81
C LEU A 2 77.68 -18.80 16.44
N ILE A 3 76.97 -19.45 17.37
CA ILE A 3 75.55 -19.73 17.26
C ILE A 3 74.77 -18.50 17.75
N ARG A 4 74.04 -17.85 16.83
CA ARG A 4 73.13 -16.75 17.16
C ARG A 4 71.72 -17.36 17.44
N SER A 5 71.32 -17.29 18.71
CA SER A 5 69.97 -17.63 19.13
C SER A 5 69.04 -16.46 18.75
N VAL A 6 68.02 -16.73 17.90
CA VAL A 6 66.94 -15.79 17.58
C VAL A 6 65.79 -16.05 18.57
N LEU A 7 65.57 -15.06 19.45
CA LEU A 7 64.39 -15.06 20.34
C LEU A 7 63.18 -14.59 19.54
N ALA A 8 62.21 -15.50 19.33
CA ALA A 8 60.92 -15.15 18.74
C ALA A 8 59.99 -14.58 19.85
N LEU A 9 59.71 -13.31 19.79
CA LEU A 9 58.76 -12.62 20.66
C LEU A 9 57.33 -12.78 20.11
N SER A 10 56.56 -13.72 20.71
CA SER A 10 55.14 -13.95 20.33
C SER A 10 54.27 -12.87 20.99
N LEU A 11 53.78 -11.92 20.17
CA LEU A 11 52.80 -10.91 20.53
C LEU A 11 51.41 -11.60 20.61
N LEU A 12 50.89 -11.84 21.80
CA LEU A 12 49.52 -12.24 22.09
C LEU A 12 48.65 -10.96 21.95
N LEU A 13 47.95 -10.83 20.86
CA LEU A 13 46.86 -9.84 20.71
C LEU A 13 45.62 -10.34 21.47
N PRO A 14 44.99 -9.52 22.31
CA PRO A 14 43.74 -9.90 22.93
C PRO A 14 42.63 -9.95 21.89
N TRP A 15 41.98 -11.09 21.76
CA TRP A 15 40.76 -11.27 20.98
C TRP A 15 39.62 -10.52 21.65
N VAL A 16 39.27 -9.35 21.15
CA VAL A 16 38.04 -8.64 21.55
C VAL A 16 36.88 -9.40 20.94
N ALA A 17 36.22 -10.19 21.78
CA ALA A 17 34.93 -10.82 21.42
C ALA A 17 33.90 -9.69 21.20
N SER A 18 33.57 -9.42 19.94
CA SER A 18 32.43 -8.59 19.58
C SER A 18 31.17 -9.30 20.06
N ALA A 19 30.52 -8.74 21.06
CA ALA A 19 29.19 -9.19 21.46
C ALA A 19 28.22 -8.93 20.28
N GLN A 20 27.83 -10.00 19.59
CA GLN A 20 26.73 -9.96 18.66
C GLN A 20 25.46 -9.71 19.48
N GLU A 21 24.93 -8.50 19.38
CA GLU A 21 23.56 -8.21 19.85
C GLU A 21 22.60 -9.14 19.09
N THR A 22 22.05 -10.10 19.81
CA THR A 22 20.96 -10.94 19.30
C THR A 22 19.80 -9.99 18.96
N PRO A 23 19.23 -10.02 17.72
CA PRO A 23 18.06 -9.24 17.40
C PRO A 23 16.95 -9.59 18.39
N VAL A 24 16.49 -8.61 19.15
CA VAL A 24 15.29 -8.76 19.98
C VAL A 24 14.15 -9.06 19.03
N ALA A 25 13.71 -10.32 18.99
CA ALA A 25 12.54 -10.72 18.23
C ALA A 25 11.33 -10.00 18.85
N HIS A 26 10.89 -8.92 18.21
CA HIS A 26 9.59 -8.34 18.53
C HIS A 26 8.54 -9.42 18.22
N PRO A 27 7.56 -9.67 19.11
CA PRO A 27 6.47 -10.57 18.78
C PRO A 27 5.84 -10.05 17.50
N ALA A 28 5.75 -10.92 16.48
CA ALA A 28 5.15 -10.55 15.20
C ALA A 28 3.75 -9.99 15.48
N ALA A 29 3.56 -8.72 15.15
CA ALA A 29 2.25 -8.08 15.29
C ALA A 29 1.23 -8.91 14.50
N LYS A 30 0.01 -9.07 15.05
CA LYS A 30 -1.05 -9.75 14.31
C LYS A 30 -1.26 -9.04 12.97
N PRO A 31 -1.43 -9.79 11.87
CA PRO A 31 -1.75 -9.20 10.57
C PRO A 31 -2.94 -8.24 10.69
N ALA A 32 -2.91 -7.14 9.95
CA ALA A 32 -3.91 -6.09 10.03
C ALA A 32 -4.11 -5.40 8.67
N THR A 33 -5.13 -4.54 8.58
CA THR A 33 -5.41 -3.74 7.39
C THR A 33 -4.83 -2.33 7.54
N TYR A 34 -4.07 -1.88 6.53
CA TYR A 34 -3.45 -0.56 6.49
C TYR A 34 -3.83 0.21 5.23
N SER A 35 -4.24 1.47 5.37
CA SER A 35 -4.36 2.43 4.26
C SER A 35 -3.31 3.53 4.35
N SER A 36 -2.79 3.78 5.53
CA SER A 36 -1.69 4.68 5.86
C SER A 36 -1.13 4.29 7.22
N CYS A 37 0.01 4.87 7.61
CA CYS A 37 0.62 4.68 8.92
C CYS A 37 0.83 6.03 9.62
N HIS A 38 0.88 6.02 10.96
CA HIS A 38 1.30 7.18 11.74
C HIS A 38 2.79 7.03 12.02
N VAL A 39 3.59 7.93 11.47
CA VAL A 39 5.06 7.86 11.54
C VAL A 39 5.66 9.20 11.97
N ASP A 40 6.79 9.14 12.64
CA ASP A 40 7.57 10.31 12.95
C ASP A 40 8.50 10.65 11.78
N GLY A 41 8.26 11.80 11.13
CA GLY A 41 9.04 12.26 9.99
C GLY A 41 8.36 12.05 8.63
N GLN A 42 9.02 12.53 7.58
CA GLN A 42 8.49 12.57 6.21
C GLN A 42 8.73 11.23 5.49
N TYR A 43 8.06 10.16 5.92
CA TYR A 43 8.13 8.85 5.25
C TYR A 43 6.89 8.60 4.41
N ILE A 44 7.08 7.98 3.22
CA ILE A 44 6.01 7.65 2.27
C ILE A 44 6.32 6.31 1.59
N ALA A 45 5.30 5.52 1.31
CA ALA A 45 5.41 4.31 0.51
C ALA A 45 4.80 4.53 -0.88
N MET A 46 5.66 4.49 -1.92
CA MET A 46 5.19 4.37 -3.30
C MET A 46 4.88 2.93 -3.59
N THR A 47 3.70 2.67 -4.15
CA THR A 47 3.27 1.31 -4.49
C THR A 47 2.77 1.24 -5.92
N PHE A 48 3.05 0.11 -6.59
CA PHE A 48 2.71 -0.12 -7.99
C PHE A 48 1.98 -1.44 -8.14
N ASP A 49 0.77 -1.39 -8.67
CA ASP A 49 -0.13 -2.53 -8.83
C ASP A 49 -0.15 -3.04 -10.28
N ASP A 50 -0.68 -4.25 -10.45
CA ASP A 50 -0.96 -4.94 -11.71
C ASP A 50 0.26 -5.48 -12.47
N GLY A 51 1.46 -5.06 -12.14
CA GLY A 51 2.69 -5.53 -12.80
C GLY A 51 3.01 -7.02 -12.54
N PRO A 52 4.16 -7.48 -13.05
CA PRO A 52 5.06 -6.72 -13.89
C PRO A 52 4.59 -6.56 -15.34
N SER A 53 4.93 -5.42 -15.94
CA SER A 53 4.81 -5.15 -17.37
C SER A 53 6.18 -5.24 -18.04
N ALA A 54 6.30 -6.01 -19.13
CA ALA A 54 7.56 -6.19 -19.85
C ALA A 54 8.19 -4.85 -20.29
N GLU A 55 7.37 -3.87 -20.66
CA GLU A 55 7.84 -2.58 -21.16
C GLU A 55 8.06 -1.55 -20.03
N ASN A 56 7.09 -1.43 -19.14
CA ASN A 56 7.03 -0.28 -18.24
C ASN A 56 7.73 -0.53 -16.90
N THR A 57 7.61 -1.74 -16.32
CA THR A 57 8.23 -2.06 -15.03
C THR A 57 9.77 -1.90 -15.05
N PRO A 58 10.50 -2.38 -16.08
CA PRO A 58 11.95 -2.17 -16.16
C PRO A 58 12.34 -0.68 -16.20
N ARG A 59 11.60 0.15 -16.94
CA ARG A 59 11.82 1.61 -16.99
C ARG A 59 11.62 2.27 -15.63
N LEU A 60 10.57 1.86 -14.91
CA LEU A 60 10.30 2.34 -13.56
C LEU A 60 11.42 1.95 -12.59
N LEU A 61 11.89 0.71 -12.65
CA LEU A 61 13.01 0.23 -11.82
C LEU A 61 14.28 1.06 -12.05
N ASP A 62 14.61 1.41 -13.30
CA ASP A 62 15.74 2.28 -13.62
C ASP A 62 15.59 3.65 -12.92
N MET A 63 14.41 4.28 -13.01
CA MET A 63 14.12 5.58 -12.38
C MET A 63 14.23 5.54 -10.85
N LEU A 64 13.75 4.46 -10.23
CA LEU A 64 13.85 4.23 -8.78
C LEU A 64 15.30 4.02 -8.37
N LYS A 65 16.05 3.23 -9.12
CA LYS A 65 17.46 2.94 -8.88
C LYS A 65 18.33 4.20 -8.96
N GLU A 66 18.15 5.04 -9.98
CA GLU A 66 18.85 6.31 -10.14
C GLU A 66 18.71 7.23 -8.92
N ARG A 67 17.57 7.14 -8.22
CA ARG A 67 17.23 7.95 -7.05
C ARG A 67 17.48 7.25 -5.72
N GLY A 68 17.94 5.98 -5.75
CA GLY A 68 18.12 5.17 -4.53
C GLY A 68 16.81 4.88 -3.78
N ILE A 69 15.66 4.94 -4.47
CA ILE A 69 14.33 4.75 -3.90
C ILE A 69 13.97 3.27 -3.86
N LYS A 70 13.34 2.84 -2.75
CA LYS A 70 12.67 1.54 -2.63
C LYS A 70 11.16 1.72 -2.65
N ALA A 71 10.46 0.78 -3.26
CA ALA A 71 9.01 0.78 -3.43
C ALA A 71 8.43 -0.63 -3.18
N THR A 72 7.11 -0.74 -3.16
CA THR A 72 6.41 -2.03 -3.07
C THR A 72 5.59 -2.26 -4.32
N PHE A 73 5.73 -3.44 -4.91
CA PHE A 73 5.04 -3.87 -6.13
C PHE A 73 4.01 -4.95 -5.78
N PHE A 74 2.73 -4.69 -6.01
CA PHE A 74 1.67 -5.67 -5.85
C PHE A 74 1.42 -6.36 -7.19
N LEU A 75 1.95 -7.58 -7.33
CA LEU A 75 1.99 -8.27 -8.61
C LEU A 75 0.76 -9.16 -8.82
N ILE A 76 0.18 -9.10 -10.03
CA ILE A 76 -0.75 -10.12 -10.51
C ILE A 76 0.04 -11.39 -10.78
N GLY A 77 -0.46 -12.51 -10.24
CA GLY A 77 0.26 -13.79 -10.30
C GLY A 77 0.51 -14.27 -11.71
N GLN A 78 -0.43 -14.10 -12.65
CA GLN A 78 -0.24 -14.43 -14.05
C GLN A 78 0.92 -13.65 -14.66
N ASN A 79 1.00 -12.33 -14.41
CA ASN A 79 2.07 -11.49 -14.93
C ASN A 79 3.42 -11.83 -14.27
N ALA A 80 3.42 -12.19 -12.99
CA ALA A 80 4.64 -12.66 -12.31
C ALA A 80 5.16 -13.97 -12.90
N ALA A 81 4.26 -14.90 -13.26
CA ALA A 81 4.63 -16.16 -13.91
C ALA A 81 5.11 -15.95 -15.35
N GLU A 82 4.57 -14.97 -16.07
CA GLU A 82 4.98 -14.63 -17.44
C GLU A 82 6.34 -13.91 -17.48
N HIS A 83 6.68 -13.12 -16.45
CA HIS A 83 7.89 -12.30 -16.40
C HIS A 83 8.75 -12.56 -15.15
N PRO A 84 9.21 -13.82 -14.92
CA PRO A 84 9.97 -14.16 -13.71
C PRO A 84 11.32 -13.41 -13.60
N GLU A 85 11.91 -12.97 -14.72
CA GLU A 85 13.12 -12.17 -14.75
C GLU A 85 12.91 -10.77 -14.15
N ILE A 86 11.70 -10.18 -14.34
CA ILE A 86 11.37 -8.88 -13.76
C ILE A 86 11.10 -9.04 -12.26
N VAL A 87 10.42 -10.11 -11.83
CA VAL A 87 10.25 -10.45 -10.42
C VAL A 87 11.60 -10.54 -9.71
N LYS A 88 12.56 -11.27 -10.29
CA LYS A 88 13.94 -11.36 -9.77
C LYS A 88 14.60 -9.99 -9.66
N ARG A 89 14.44 -9.15 -10.68
CA ARG A 89 15.02 -7.81 -10.72
C ARG A 89 14.45 -6.92 -9.61
N ILE A 90 13.12 -6.92 -9.41
CA ILE A 90 12.45 -6.18 -8.34
C ILE A 90 13.07 -6.54 -6.98
N LEU A 91 13.21 -7.84 -6.69
CA LEU A 91 13.79 -8.31 -5.43
C LEU A 91 15.29 -7.99 -5.31
N ALA A 92 16.08 -8.22 -6.38
CA ALA A 92 17.52 -7.96 -6.39
C ALA A 92 17.86 -6.47 -6.19
N GLU A 93 16.99 -5.57 -6.64
CA GLU A 93 17.13 -4.13 -6.42
C GLU A 93 16.58 -3.69 -5.05
N GLY A 94 16.11 -4.63 -4.20
CA GLY A 94 15.70 -4.38 -2.81
C GLY A 94 14.33 -3.73 -2.67
N HIS A 95 13.46 -3.89 -3.67
CA HIS A 95 12.05 -3.56 -3.57
C HIS A 95 11.27 -4.68 -2.88
N GLU A 96 10.09 -4.37 -2.40
CA GLU A 96 9.17 -5.34 -1.80
C GLU A 96 8.14 -5.80 -2.82
N ILE A 97 7.71 -7.07 -2.72
CA ILE A 97 6.62 -7.61 -3.52
C ILE A 97 5.44 -7.97 -2.60
N GLY A 98 4.24 -7.55 -2.98
CA GLY A 98 2.97 -7.98 -2.42
C GLY A 98 2.17 -8.83 -3.42
N ASN A 99 1.21 -9.57 -2.90
CA ASN A 99 0.25 -10.36 -3.68
C ASN A 99 -0.90 -9.47 -4.16
N HIS A 100 -1.24 -9.55 -5.48
CA HIS A 100 -2.38 -8.83 -6.06
C HIS A 100 -3.40 -9.77 -6.72
N SER A 101 -3.56 -10.99 -6.16
CA SER A 101 -4.34 -12.09 -6.72
C SER A 101 -3.77 -12.66 -8.03
N TRP A 102 -4.35 -13.79 -8.50
CA TRP A 102 -3.88 -14.48 -9.70
C TRP A 102 -4.37 -13.84 -11.00
N THR A 103 -5.70 -13.55 -11.06
CA THR A 103 -6.38 -13.04 -12.27
C THR A 103 -7.02 -11.67 -12.07
N HIS A 104 -6.76 -11.00 -10.97
CA HIS A 104 -7.31 -9.68 -10.64
C HIS A 104 -8.85 -9.63 -10.53
N PRO A 105 -9.54 -10.61 -9.91
CA PRO A 105 -10.98 -10.56 -9.72
C PRO A 105 -11.36 -9.69 -8.51
N GLN A 106 -12.61 -9.25 -8.46
CA GLN A 106 -13.15 -8.60 -7.27
C GLN A 106 -13.38 -9.65 -6.16
N LEU A 107 -12.43 -9.74 -5.20
CA LEU A 107 -12.42 -10.78 -4.16
C LEU A 107 -13.73 -10.83 -3.35
N SER A 108 -14.34 -9.67 -3.10
CA SER A 108 -15.62 -9.59 -2.35
C SER A 108 -16.79 -10.34 -3.00
N LYS A 109 -16.66 -10.74 -4.27
CA LYS A 109 -17.67 -11.52 -5.00
C LYS A 109 -17.35 -13.01 -5.08
N LEU A 110 -16.21 -13.44 -4.52
CA LEU A 110 -15.76 -14.83 -4.60
C LEU A 110 -16.05 -15.59 -3.32
N SER A 111 -16.16 -16.92 -3.45
CA SER A 111 -16.11 -17.84 -2.30
C SER A 111 -14.70 -17.91 -1.72
N ASP A 112 -14.59 -18.36 -0.47
CA ASP A 112 -13.31 -18.49 0.22
C ASP A 112 -12.35 -19.43 -0.53
N ASP A 113 -12.85 -20.53 -1.10
CA ASP A 113 -12.04 -21.46 -1.92
C ASP A 113 -11.44 -20.74 -3.14
N ARG A 114 -12.25 -19.91 -3.81
CA ARG A 114 -11.77 -19.14 -4.97
C ARG A 114 -10.78 -18.07 -4.56
N VAL A 115 -10.99 -17.40 -3.42
CA VAL A 115 -10.02 -16.44 -2.86
C VAL A 115 -8.73 -17.16 -2.48
N THR A 116 -8.80 -18.35 -1.90
CA THR A 116 -7.64 -19.21 -1.61
C THR A 116 -6.84 -19.51 -2.89
N ASP A 117 -7.52 -19.96 -3.95
CA ASP A 117 -6.88 -20.24 -5.25
C ASP A 117 -6.12 -19.01 -5.79
N GLU A 118 -6.77 -17.84 -5.75
CA GLU A 118 -6.18 -16.59 -6.22
C GLU A 118 -4.93 -16.19 -5.43
N ILE A 119 -4.96 -16.33 -4.10
CA ILE A 119 -3.83 -16.00 -3.23
C ILE A 119 -2.71 -17.02 -3.41
N VAL A 120 -3.00 -18.32 -3.30
CA VAL A 120 -1.98 -19.38 -3.28
C VAL A 120 -1.25 -19.49 -4.62
N LYS A 121 -1.97 -19.42 -5.75
CA LYS A 121 -1.34 -19.43 -7.08
C LYS A 121 -0.37 -18.28 -7.25
N THR A 122 -0.72 -17.08 -6.79
CA THR A 122 0.16 -15.91 -6.84
C THR A 122 1.38 -16.05 -5.94
N GLN A 123 1.19 -16.53 -4.69
CA GLN A 123 2.31 -16.81 -3.78
C GLN A 123 3.30 -17.78 -4.42
N ASN A 124 2.81 -18.88 -5.01
CA ASN A 124 3.64 -19.89 -5.66
C ASN A 124 4.41 -19.30 -6.84
N ALA A 125 3.75 -18.55 -7.72
CA ALA A 125 4.41 -17.94 -8.89
C ALA A 125 5.54 -16.98 -8.47
N ILE A 126 5.32 -16.14 -7.44
CA ILE A 126 6.35 -15.23 -6.95
C ILE A 126 7.49 -16.00 -6.27
N GLN A 127 7.16 -17.06 -5.52
CA GLN A 127 8.14 -17.93 -4.88
C GLN A 127 9.00 -18.67 -5.92
N GLU A 128 8.39 -19.21 -6.95
CA GLU A 128 9.09 -19.89 -8.04
C GLU A 128 9.99 -18.93 -8.84
N ALA A 129 9.48 -17.73 -9.12
CA ALA A 129 10.22 -16.72 -9.84
C ALA A 129 11.40 -16.15 -9.05
N GLY A 130 11.26 -15.84 -7.78
CA GLY A 130 12.23 -15.05 -7.03
C GLY A 130 12.68 -15.62 -5.68
N GLY A 131 12.15 -16.77 -5.24
CA GLY A 131 12.46 -17.34 -3.92
C GLY A 131 11.86 -16.55 -2.76
N TYR A 132 10.83 -15.72 -3.01
CA TYR A 132 10.23 -14.82 -2.04
C TYR A 132 8.74 -15.11 -1.88
N THR A 133 8.27 -15.18 -0.64
CA THR A 133 6.85 -15.33 -0.31
C THR A 133 6.31 -14.02 0.24
N PRO A 134 5.38 -13.33 -0.45
CA PRO A 134 4.78 -12.10 0.02
C PRO A 134 4.08 -12.24 1.37
N THR A 135 4.22 -11.23 2.23
CA THR A 135 3.49 -11.08 3.49
C THR A 135 2.39 -10.01 3.42
N LEU A 136 2.27 -9.36 2.28
CA LEU A 136 1.29 -8.33 1.99
C LEU A 136 0.34 -8.80 0.90
N LEU A 137 -0.94 -8.47 1.03
CA LEU A 137 -1.96 -8.62 0.01
C LEU A 137 -2.62 -7.27 -0.24
N ARG A 138 -2.71 -6.84 -1.48
CA ARG A 138 -3.64 -5.79 -1.89
C ARG A 138 -4.77 -6.43 -2.66
N PRO A 139 -6.03 -6.35 -2.18
CA PRO A 139 -7.16 -6.89 -2.92
C PRO A 139 -7.43 -6.03 -4.15
N PRO A 140 -7.66 -6.62 -5.34
CA PRO A 140 -8.09 -5.89 -6.52
C PRO A 140 -9.26 -4.94 -6.24
N TYR A 141 -9.17 -3.71 -6.76
CA TYR A 141 -10.17 -2.63 -6.54
C TYR A 141 -10.33 -2.20 -5.06
N GLY A 142 -9.46 -2.64 -4.14
CA GLY A 142 -9.69 -2.53 -2.70
C GLY A 142 -10.90 -3.33 -2.20
N ALA A 143 -11.46 -4.20 -3.06
CA ALA A 143 -12.74 -4.84 -2.86
C ALA A 143 -12.63 -6.18 -2.12
N VAL A 144 -12.71 -6.10 -0.80
CA VAL A 144 -12.72 -7.23 0.12
C VAL A 144 -13.68 -6.93 1.27
N THR A 145 -14.52 -7.90 1.66
CA THR A 145 -15.41 -7.73 2.81
C THR A 145 -14.61 -7.74 4.13
N GLN A 146 -15.18 -7.17 5.20
CA GLN A 146 -14.53 -7.20 6.51
C GLN A 146 -14.26 -8.65 6.96
N ARG A 147 -15.24 -9.55 6.82
CA ARG A 147 -15.07 -10.97 7.13
C ARG A 147 -13.93 -11.61 6.36
N GLN A 148 -13.82 -11.33 5.06
CA GLN A 148 -12.72 -11.86 4.24
C GLN A 148 -11.35 -11.30 4.66
N ARG A 149 -11.26 -10.02 5.03
CA ARG A 149 -10.03 -9.43 5.56
C ARG A 149 -9.55 -10.17 6.80
N GLU A 150 -10.41 -10.28 7.81
CA GLU A 150 -10.12 -10.97 9.06
C GLU A 150 -9.73 -12.44 8.82
N TRP A 151 -10.39 -13.10 7.87
CA TRP A 151 -10.07 -14.46 7.48
C TRP A 151 -8.72 -14.55 6.74
N ILE A 152 -8.44 -13.66 5.78
CA ILE A 152 -7.14 -13.61 5.07
C ILE A 152 -6.00 -13.35 6.06
N GLU A 153 -6.18 -12.38 6.96
CA GLU A 153 -5.20 -12.06 8.00
C GLU A 153 -4.94 -13.27 8.93
N SER A 154 -5.98 -13.97 9.35
CA SER A 154 -5.85 -15.11 10.27
C SER A 154 -5.39 -16.41 9.61
N HIS A 155 -5.81 -16.65 8.36
CA HIS A 155 -5.57 -17.92 7.65
C HIS A 155 -4.23 -17.92 6.90
N PHE A 156 -3.88 -16.82 6.25
CA PHE A 156 -2.65 -16.71 5.45
C PHE A 156 -1.55 -15.90 6.15
N GLY A 157 -1.84 -15.21 7.23
CA GLY A 157 -0.88 -14.33 7.89
C GLY A 157 -0.53 -13.08 7.08
N LEU A 158 -1.37 -12.69 6.11
CA LEU A 158 -1.12 -11.56 5.21
C LEU A 158 -1.68 -10.26 5.78
N ASN A 159 -0.89 -9.19 5.78
CA ASN A 159 -1.43 -7.84 5.98
C ASN A 159 -2.20 -7.40 4.74
N VAL A 160 -3.41 -6.87 4.94
CA VAL A 160 -4.23 -6.31 3.85
C VAL A 160 -3.89 -4.83 3.66
N ILE A 161 -3.42 -4.48 2.46
CA ILE A 161 -2.92 -3.14 2.16
C ILE A 161 -3.88 -2.43 1.21
N LEU A 162 -4.39 -1.29 1.66
CA LEU A 162 -5.12 -0.33 0.87
C LEU A 162 -4.22 0.89 0.58
N TRP A 163 -4.80 2.07 0.37
CA TRP A 163 -4.06 3.30 0.09
C TRP A 163 -4.77 4.51 0.69
N SER A 164 -4.03 5.59 0.87
CA SER A 164 -4.55 6.91 1.27
C SER A 164 -4.43 7.93 0.14
N VAL A 165 -3.63 7.66 -0.90
CA VAL A 165 -3.48 8.53 -2.06
C VAL A 165 -3.79 7.74 -3.32
N ASP A 166 -4.85 8.16 -4.05
CA ASP A 166 -5.23 7.63 -5.36
C ASP A 166 -5.10 8.75 -6.41
N PRO A 167 -4.13 8.68 -7.31
CA PRO A 167 -3.99 9.65 -8.41
C PRO A 167 -4.98 9.41 -9.55
N PHE A 168 -5.76 8.33 -9.50
CA PHE A 168 -6.65 7.89 -10.58
C PHE A 168 -5.91 7.72 -11.92
N ASP A 169 -4.67 7.21 -11.88
CA ASP A 169 -3.82 6.97 -13.03
C ASP A 169 -4.42 5.93 -13.99
N TRP A 170 -5.18 4.97 -13.48
CA TRP A 170 -5.97 4.01 -14.23
C TRP A 170 -7.01 4.66 -15.18
N LYS A 171 -7.41 5.92 -14.95
CA LYS A 171 -8.22 6.73 -15.86
C LYS A 171 -7.42 7.37 -16.98
N ARG A 172 -6.08 7.21 -16.98
CA ARG A 172 -5.17 7.77 -17.97
C ARG A 172 -5.30 9.28 -18.16
N PRO A 173 -5.28 10.10 -17.09
CA PRO A 173 -5.54 11.54 -17.17
C PRO A 173 -4.34 12.35 -17.72
N GLY A 174 -3.21 11.71 -17.99
CA GLY A 174 -1.95 12.34 -18.37
C GLY A 174 -0.97 12.46 -17.21
N ALA A 175 0.34 12.45 -17.55
CA ALA A 175 1.42 12.38 -16.56
C ALA A 175 1.40 13.56 -15.55
N SER A 176 1.18 14.79 -16.01
CA SER A 176 1.14 15.98 -15.15
C SER A 176 -0.01 15.95 -14.14
N VAL A 177 -1.16 15.40 -14.52
CA VAL A 177 -2.31 15.25 -13.60
C VAL A 177 -2.03 14.21 -12.54
N ILE A 178 -1.39 13.09 -12.91
CA ILE A 178 -0.96 12.04 -11.99
C ILE A 178 0.01 12.61 -10.96
N GLU A 179 1.06 13.31 -11.44
CA GLU A 179 2.03 14.01 -10.57
C GLU A 179 1.32 14.95 -9.59
N GLN A 180 0.49 15.86 -10.08
CA GLN A 180 -0.21 16.85 -9.26
C GLN A 180 -1.03 16.15 -8.15
N ARG A 181 -1.76 15.08 -8.48
CA ARG A 181 -2.61 14.37 -7.52
C ARG A 181 -1.79 13.65 -6.45
N ILE A 182 -0.68 13.02 -6.83
CA ILE A 182 0.24 12.42 -5.85
C ILE A 182 0.82 13.50 -4.92
N LEU A 183 1.32 14.60 -5.49
CA LEU A 183 1.94 15.68 -4.70
C LEU A 183 0.96 16.41 -3.77
N SER A 184 -0.31 16.51 -4.15
CA SER A 184 -1.36 17.12 -3.32
C SER A 184 -1.89 16.18 -2.23
N GLY A 185 -1.85 14.87 -2.44
CA GLY A 185 -2.27 13.87 -1.45
C GLY A 185 -1.14 13.36 -0.55
N ALA A 186 0.12 13.71 -0.87
CA ALA A 186 1.27 13.21 -0.11
C ALA A 186 1.30 13.78 1.30
N GLU A 187 1.24 12.88 2.29
CA GLU A 187 1.36 13.16 3.72
C GLU A 187 2.31 12.13 4.37
N PRO A 188 2.93 12.46 5.53
CA PRO A 188 3.72 11.48 6.26
C PRO A 188 2.91 10.22 6.57
N GLY A 189 3.50 9.06 6.24
CA GLY A 189 2.83 7.77 6.42
C GLY A 189 1.86 7.38 5.32
N ALA A 190 1.75 8.15 4.24
CA ALA A 190 0.88 7.82 3.12
C ALA A 190 1.36 6.56 2.38
N ILE A 191 0.39 5.75 1.93
CA ILE A 191 0.56 4.67 0.96
C ILE A 191 -0.06 5.18 -0.34
N VAL A 192 0.76 5.32 -1.38
CA VAL A 192 0.35 5.86 -2.69
C VAL A 192 0.04 4.71 -3.64
N LEU A 193 -1.17 4.69 -4.19
CA LEU A 193 -1.56 3.79 -5.27
C LEU A 193 -1.03 4.31 -6.60
N SER A 194 -0.49 3.43 -7.42
CA SER A 194 -0.14 3.67 -8.82
C SER A 194 -0.13 2.34 -9.58
N HIS A 195 -0.11 2.37 -10.93
CA HIS A 195 -0.10 1.16 -11.75
C HIS A 195 1.02 1.25 -12.79
N ASP A 196 2.03 0.39 -12.66
CA ASP A 196 3.21 0.40 -13.54
C ASP A 196 2.96 -0.19 -14.94
N ILE A 197 1.78 -0.76 -15.15
CA ILE A 197 1.32 -1.18 -16.48
C ILE A 197 0.93 0.00 -17.40
N HIS A 198 0.78 1.19 -16.85
CA HIS A 198 0.39 2.38 -17.61
C HIS A 198 1.58 3.28 -17.92
N LYS A 199 1.87 3.48 -19.22
CA LYS A 199 2.96 4.35 -19.66
C LYS A 199 2.89 5.77 -19.04
N GLN A 200 1.68 6.37 -18.96
CA GLN A 200 1.52 7.71 -18.39
C GLN A 200 1.89 7.78 -16.91
N THR A 201 1.65 6.70 -16.15
CA THR A 201 2.06 6.60 -14.75
C THR A 201 3.59 6.58 -14.65
N VAL A 202 4.23 5.74 -15.44
CA VAL A 202 5.70 5.66 -15.45
C VAL A 202 6.33 6.96 -15.94
N ASP A 203 5.75 7.60 -16.96
CA ASP A 203 6.22 8.91 -17.45
C ASP A 203 6.06 10.04 -16.40
N ALA A 204 5.11 9.92 -15.45
CA ALA A 204 4.94 10.89 -14.36
C ALA A 204 5.98 10.74 -13.25
N MET A 205 6.60 9.54 -13.09
CA MET A 205 7.42 9.22 -11.93
C MET A 205 8.66 10.10 -11.77
N PRO A 206 9.46 10.43 -12.81
CA PRO A 206 10.65 11.26 -12.61
C PRO A 206 10.34 12.59 -11.90
N ALA A 207 9.38 13.34 -12.40
CA ALA A 207 8.99 14.64 -11.80
C ALA A 207 8.36 14.47 -10.42
N THR A 208 7.49 13.45 -10.26
CA THR A 208 6.83 13.13 -8.99
C THR A 208 7.85 12.81 -7.90
N LEU A 209 8.78 11.89 -8.18
CA LEU A 209 9.78 11.44 -7.20
C LEU A 209 10.73 12.57 -6.84
N ASP A 210 11.22 13.34 -7.81
CA ASP A 210 12.11 14.48 -7.58
C ASP A 210 11.42 15.58 -6.74
N ALA A 211 10.14 15.85 -7.00
CA ALA A 211 9.37 16.81 -6.21
C ALA A 211 9.13 16.34 -4.77
N LEU A 212 8.86 15.03 -4.56
CA LEU A 212 8.72 14.45 -3.21
C LEU A 212 10.05 14.48 -2.46
N ILE A 213 11.18 14.15 -3.11
CA ILE A 213 12.53 14.29 -2.52
C ILE A 213 12.77 15.74 -2.10
N LYS A 214 12.47 16.71 -2.97
CA LYS A 214 12.62 18.14 -2.68
C LYS A 214 11.77 18.60 -1.50
N LYS A 215 10.60 17.99 -1.29
CA LYS A 215 9.74 18.21 -0.10
C LYS A 215 10.27 17.50 1.16
N GLY A 216 11.36 16.75 1.08
CA GLY A 216 11.99 16.06 2.21
C GLY A 216 11.42 14.67 2.50
N TYR A 217 10.61 14.10 1.60
CA TYR A 217 10.12 12.74 1.79
C TYR A 217 11.21 11.70 1.64
N LYS A 218 11.16 10.69 2.51
CA LYS A 218 11.97 9.48 2.48
C LYS A 218 11.09 8.32 2.05
N PHE A 219 11.55 7.59 1.06
CA PHE A 219 10.81 6.46 0.50
C PHE A 219 11.17 5.17 1.21
N VAL A 220 10.15 4.43 1.62
CA VAL A 220 10.27 3.13 2.29
C VAL A 220 9.30 2.14 1.67
N THR A 221 9.55 0.84 1.87
CA THR A 221 8.58 -0.19 1.51
C THR A 221 7.39 -0.16 2.47
N VAL A 222 6.28 -0.78 2.09
CA VAL A 222 5.07 -0.83 2.94
C VAL A 222 5.38 -1.53 4.27
N SER A 223 6.13 -2.64 4.26
CA SER A 223 6.50 -3.32 5.51
C SER A 223 7.39 -2.45 6.40
N GLN A 224 8.31 -1.68 5.83
CA GLN A 224 9.10 -0.72 6.59
C GLN A 224 8.22 0.39 7.18
N LEU A 225 7.26 0.91 6.41
CA LEU A 225 6.32 1.92 6.88
C LEU A 225 5.44 1.39 8.03
N ILE A 226 4.96 0.14 7.93
CA ILE A 226 4.20 -0.54 8.99
C ILE A 226 5.05 -0.72 10.25
N ALA A 227 6.33 -1.07 10.11
CA ALA A 227 7.24 -1.22 11.24
C ALA A 227 7.49 0.11 12.00
N MET A 228 7.30 1.25 11.34
CA MET A 228 7.39 2.59 11.94
C MET A 228 6.05 3.08 12.51
N ASN A 229 4.96 2.31 12.32
CA ASN A 229 3.62 2.76 12.69
C ASN A 229 3.44 2.85 14.20
N HIS A 230 3.04 4.02 14.68
CA HIS A 230 2.68 4.25 16.08
C HIS A 230 1.17 4.33 16.25
N PRO A 231 0.61 3.96 17.42
CA PRO A 231 -0.78 4.24 17.72
C PRO A 231 -1.03 5.75 17.61
N LYS A 232 -2.10 6.16 16.92
CA LYS A 232 -2.48 7.57 16.93
C LYS A 232 -2.64 8.02 18.38
N PRO A 233 -1.99 9.14 18.81
CA PRO A 233 -2.21 9.65 20.16
C PRO A 233 -3.70 9.78 20.41
N ALA A 234 -4.19 9.23 21.52
CA ALA A 234 -5.56 9.44 21.93
C ALA A 234 -5.81 10.95 21.98
N SER A 235 -6.84 11.42 21.27
CA SER A 235 -7.21 12.82 21.27
C SER A 235 -7.34 13.28 22.72
N SER A 236 -6.52 14.28 23.10
CA SER A 236 -6.47 14.79 24.48
C SER A 236 -7.89 15.12 24.96
N PRO A 237 -8.31 14.68 26.17
CA PRO A 237 -9.66 14.91 26.69
C PRO A 237 -10.04 16.39 26.75
N ALA A 238 -9.06 17.32 26.72
CA ALA A 238 -9.27 18.74 26.68
C ALA A 238 -10.03 19.25 25.43
N LYS A 239 -9.94 18.56 24.29
CA LYS A 239 -10.66 18.95 23.06
C LYS A 239 -12.11 18.47 23.04
N VAL A 240 -12.40 17.38 23.75
CA VAL A 240 -13.77 16.87 23.91
C VAL A 240 -14.54 17.72 24.90
N ALA A 241 -13.90 18.23 25.99
CA ALA A 241 -14.51 19.10 26.95
C ALA A 241 -14.85 20.49 26.37
N ALA A 242 -14.05 21.03 25.44
CA ALA A 242 -14.31 22.30 24.78
C ALA A 242 -15.51 22.24 23.80
N MET A 243 -15.77 21.07 23.17
CA MET A 243 -16.94 20.90 22.32
C MET A 243 -18.22 20.62 23.09
N ALA A 244 -18.13 20.06 24.29
CA ALA A 244 -19.29 19.84 25.18
C ALA A 244 -19.73 21.11 25.91
N ALA A 245 -18.84 22.10 26.11
CA ALA A 245 -19.16 23.35 26.80
C ALA A 245 -19.88 24.38 25.92
N THR A 246 -19.96 24.18 24.59
CA THR A 246 -20.62 25.10 23.65
C THR A 246 -22.07 24.71 23.34
N SER A 247 -22.60 23.63 23.91
CA SER A 247 -24.00 23.20 23.74
C SER A 247 -24.82 23.39 25.04
N ALA A 248 -24.81 24.58 25.60
CA ALA A 248 -25.79 24.92 26.62
C ALA A 248 -27.13 25.29 25.95
N PRO A 249 -28.28 24.76 26.39
CA PRO A 249 -29.55 25.04 25.75
C PRO A 249 -30.00 26.48 26.06
N LEU A 250 -30.28 27.25 25.01
CA LEU A 250 -31.02 28.51 25.09
C LEU A 250 -32.43 28.19 25.56
N THR A 251 -32.77 28.64 26.80
CA THR A 251 -34.13 28.66 27.30
C THR A 251 -34.97 29.62 26.46
N ALA A 252 -36.00 29.12 25.80
CA ALA A 252 -37.01 29.89 25.11
C ALA A 252 -38.06 30.40 26.13
N PRO A 253 -38.59 31.61 25.97
CA PRO A 253 -39.78 32.04 26.69
C PRO A 253 -41.05 31.54 26.04
N ALA A 254 -41.98 31.04 26.86
CA ALA A 254 -43.30 30.59 26.48
C ALA A 254 -44.24 31.77 26.16
N THR A 255 -44.94 31.70 25.01
CA THR A 255 -46.33 32.21 24.87
C THR A 255 -47.01 31.59 23.64
N GLY A 256 -48.10 30.91 23.83
CA GLY A 256 -49.43 31.23 23.35
C GLY A 256 -49.89 30.59 22.02
N GLN A 257 -50.68 29.50 22.17
CA GLN A 257 -51.92 29.14 21.45
C GLN A 257 -52.08 29.53 19.95
N THR A 258 -52.35 28.56 19.08
CA THR A 258 -53.67 28.08 18.56
C THR A 258 -53.51 27.10 17.40
N ASP A 259 -54.28 26.00 17.42
CA ASP A 259 -54.59 25.02 16.36
C ASP A 259 -55.56 25.58 15.31
N PRO A 260 -56.02 24.82 14.28
CA PRO A 260 -55.38 23.86 13.36
C PRO A 260 -55.72 24.13 11.87
N ALA A 261 -55.08 23.46 10.92
CA ALA A 261 -55.71 22.91 9.70
C ALA A 261 -54.73 22.35 8.66
N THR A 262 -54.97 21.11 8.33
CA THR A 262 -54.90 20.44 7.01
C THR A 262 -53.94 20.87 5.91
N ALA A 263 -53.05 19.93 5.48
CA ALA A 263 -52.83 19.67 4.07
C ALA A 263 -52.06 18.34 3.83
N LYS A 264 -52.50 17.68 2.82
CA LYS A 264 -52.22 16.35 2.26
C LYS A 264 -50.75 16.10 1.84
N PRO A 265 -50.35 14.80 1.62
CA PRO A 265 -49.00 14.40 1.23
C PRO A 265 -48.77 14.53 -0.27
N SER A 266 -47.55 14.90 -0.66
CA SER A 266 -47.07 14.91 -2.05
C SER A 266 -46.04 13.81 -2.26
N SER A 267 -46.45 12.91 -3.11
CA SER A 267 -45.80 12.02 -4.08
C SER A 267 -44.29 11.75 -3.99
N ALA A 268 -44.02 10.44 -3.90
CA ALA A 268 -42.76 9.75 -4.19
C ALA A 268 -42.24 10.04 -5.60
N GLN A 269 -40.94 10.34 -5.68
CA GLN A 269 -40.22 10.32 -6.96
C GLN A 269 -39.50 8.97 -7.10
N THR A 270 -39.80 8.29 -8.16
CA THR A 270 -39.18 7.06 -8.69
C THR A 270 -37.77 7.37 -9.21
N PRO A 271 -36.77 6.51 -8.99
CA PRO A 271 -35.45 6.69 -9.62
C PRO A 271 -35.46 6.29 -11.08
N SER A 272 -34.81 7.11 -11.90
CA SER A 272 -34.59 6.94 -13.34
C SER A 272 -33.61 5.79 -13.61
N PRO A 273 -33.79 5.02 -14.72
CA PRO A 273 -32.91 3.90 -15.05
C PRO A 273 -31.57 4.36 -15.62
N ALA A 274 -30.54 3.53 -15.36
CA ALA A 274 -29.18 3.69 -15.86
C ALA A 274 -29.11 3.54 -17.39
N PRO A 275 -28.13 4.19 -18.08
CA PRO A 275 -27.97 4.06 -19.51
C PRO A 275 -27.34 2.72 -19.91
N GLU A 276 -27.92 2.11 -20.95
CA GLU A 276 -27.47 0.89 -21.62
C GLU A 276 -26.11 1.08 -22.29
N ARG A 277 -25.27 0.02 -22.25
CA ARG A 277 -24.00 -0.06 -22.98
C ARG A 277 -24.25 -0.23 -24.48
N PRO A 278 -23.42 0.39 -25.36
CA PRO A 278 -23.42 0.07 -26.77
C PRO A 278 -22.84 -1.34 -27.00
N GLY A 279 -23.49 -2.10 -27.90
CA GLY A 279 -23.16 -3.45 -28.26
C GLY A 279 -21.79 -3.60 -28.94
N GLU A 280 -21.18 -4.74 -28.69
CA GLU A 280 -20.01 -5.24 -29.44
C GLU A 280 -20.38 -5.56 -30.88
N PRO A 281 -19.53 -5.26 -31.87
CA PRO A 281 -19.70 -5.79 -33.22
C PRO A 281 -19.16 -7.22 -33.29
N GLY A 282 -19.97 -8.12 -33.85
CA GLY A 282 -19.68 -9.52 -34.08
C GLY A 282 -18.42 -9.74 -34.92
N GLN A 283 -17.69 -10.78 -34.54
CA GLN A 283 -16.67 -11.40 -35.38
C GLN A 283 -17.35 -12.45 -36.24
N ASP A 284 -17.40 -12.20 -37.56
CA ASP A 284 -17.56 -13.22 -38.60
C ASP A 284 -16.16 -13.55 -39.18
N HIS A 285 -15.89 -14.86 -39.26
CA HIS A 285 -14.83 -15.63 -39.88
C HIS A 285 -13.48 -15.72 -39.17
#